data_5937ad1f1e8e45cac9bc9282816dcca9
#
_entry.id   5937ad1f1e8e45cac9bc9282816dcca9
#
_cell.length_a   1.000
_cell.length_b   1.000
_cell.length_c   1.000
_cell.angle_alpha   90.00
_cell.angle_beta   90.00
_cell.angle_gamma   90.00
#
_symmetry.space_group_name_H-M   'P 1'
#
loop_
_entity.id
_entity.type
_entity.pdbx_description
1 polymer ?
#
loop_
_entity_poly.entity_id
_entity_poly.type
_entity_poly.pdbx_seq_one_letter_code
_entity_poly.pdbx_strand_id
1 'polypeptide(L)'
;ENNQFLAWALDDMSLGFKILREVMVEGYRPSVARLYDAEDGSQHSFDQFAPDKCVLMFMAEGNELIAGATAQGIAAVVGKYAECTPIDGKIIENWFNNLNWGPEKIAQERELIRKTQHLAYTTEVSGNWDCINTIYEKALKRIREDYPHMDDLTMLGGHSSHSYQTGTN
;
A
#
# COMPACT_ATOMS: atom_id res chain seq x y z
N GLU A 1 5.34 20.33 12.20
CA GLU A 1 4.97 18.92 12.31
C GLU A 1 6.14 18.08 11.83
N ASN A 2 6.47 17.03 12.59
CA ASN A 2 7.50 16.07 12.20
C ASN A 2 6.83 14.84 11.62
N ASN A 3 7.11 14.58 10.34
CA ASN A 3 6.66 13.37 9.65
C ASN A 3 7.84 12.40 9.55
N GLN A 4 7.62 11.16 9.98
CA GLN A 4 8.59 10.07 9.82
C GLN A 4 8.00 9.01 8.91
N PHE A 5 8.66 8.78 7.78
CA PHE A 5 8.27 7.80 6.79
C PHE A 5 9.07 6.51 6.96
N LEU A 6 8.36 5.40 6.99
CA LEU A 6 8.95 4.06 7.10
C LEU A 6 8.35 3.17 6.02
N ALA A 7 9.18 2.32 5.43
CA ALA A 7 8.69 1.34 4.48
C ALA A 7 9.56 0.09 4.42
N TRP A 8 8.93 -1.00 3.96
CA TRP A 8 9.58 -2.29 3.77
C TRP A 8 9.03 -2.97 2.52
N ALA A 9 9.93 -3.66 1.81
CA ALA A 9 9.56 -4.64 0.80
C ALA A 9 9.35 -6.00 1.46
N LEU A 10 8.33 -6.74 1.02
CA LEU A 10 7.98 -8.08 1.51
C LEU A 10 7.42 -8.95 0.38
N ASP A 11 7.39 -10.26 0.59
CA ASP A 11 7.09 -11.21 -0.48
C ASP A 11 5.61 -11.30 -0.84
N ASP A 12 4.72 -11.13 0.13
CA ASP A 12 3.29 -11.32 -0.09
C ASP A 12 2.39 -10.42 0.77
N MET A 13 1.16 -10.24 0.34
CA MET A 13 0.14 -9.45 1.01
C MET A 13 -0.27 -10.04 2.36
N SER A 14 -0.25 -11.36 2.52
CA SER A 14 -0.63 -12.03 3.77
C SER A 14 0.27 -11.62 4.92
N LEU A 15 1.59 -11.58 4.69
CA LEU A 15 2.57 -11.07 5.65
C LEU A 15 2.31 -9.58 5.95
N GLY A 16 2.03 -8.79 4.91
CA GLY A 16 1.71 -7.37 5.05
C GLY A 16 0.48 -7.13 5.92
N PHE A 17 -0.62 -7.85 5.70
CA PHE A 17 -1.82 -7.78 6.52
C PHE A 17 -1.57 -8.20 7.97
N LYS A 18 -0.75 -9.23 8.19
CA LYS A 18 -0.36 -9.66 9.54
C LYS A 18 0.37 -8.55 10.30
N ILE A 19 1.32 -7.88 9.65
CA ILE A 19 2.08 -6.79 10.25
C ILE A 19 1.18 -5.57 10.48
N LEU A 20 0.35 -5.17 9.51
CA LEU A 20 -0.63 -4.09 9.68
C LEU A 20 -1.50 -4.33 10.90
N ARG A 21 -2.07 -5.54 11.01
CA ARG A 21 -2.87 -5.94 12.18
C ARG A 21 -2.10 -5.76 13.47
N GLU A 22 -0.87 -6.26 13.56
CA GLU A 22 -0.06 -6.18 14.79
C GLU A 22 0.20 -4.74 15.20
N VAL A 23 0.61 -3.88 14.24
CA VAL A 23 0.81 -2.44 14.47
C VAL A 23 -0.46 -1.78 15.01
N MET A 24 -1.61 -2.06 14.40
CA MET A 24 -2.88 -1.43 14.80
C MET A 24 -3.40 -1.95 16.14
N VAL A 25 -3.22 -3.24 16.44
CA VAL A 25 -3.67 -3.88 17.69
C VAL A 25 -2.78 -3.47 18.88
N GLU A 26 -1.48 -3.30 18.67
CA GLU A 26 -0.56 -2.77 19.70
C GLU A 26 -0.83 -1.29 20.04
N GLY A 27 -1.70 -0.63 19.28
CA GLY A 27 -2.18 0.71 19.59
C GLY A 27 -1.42 1.84 18.91
N TYR A 28 -0.47 1.55 18.03
CA TYR A 28 0.17 2.57 17.20
C TYR A 28 -0.85 3.22 16.28
N ARG A 29 -0.68 4.51 16.04
CA ARG A 29 -1.60 5.34 15.24
C ARG A 29 -0.84 6.10 14.17
N PRO A 30 -0.30 5.42 13.15
CA PRO A 30 0.28 6.11 12.01
C PRO A 30 -0.80 6.92 11.27
N SER A 31 -0.44 8.06 10.74
CA SER A 31 -1.32 8.89 9.89
C SER A 31 -1.51 8.26 8.51
N VAL A 32 -0.55 7.43 8.09
CA VAL A 32 -0.62 6.61 6.88
C VAL A 32 -0.19 5.19 7.25
N ALA A 33 -0.98 4.21 6.83
CA ALA A 33 -0.68 2.80 6.89
C ALA A 33 -1.17 2.17 5.58
N ARG A 34 -0.25 1.80 4.68
CA ARG A 34 -0.59 1.29 3.36
C ARG A 34 0.21 0.04 3.04
N LEU A 35 -0.43 -0.85 2.31
CA LEU A 35 0.17 -2.07 1.78
C LEU A 35 -0.24 -2.22 0.32
N TYR A 36 0.74 -2.29 -0.57
CA TYR A 36 0.55 -2.47 -2.01
C TYR A 36 1.08 -3.84 -2.42
N ASP A 37 0.37 -4.55 -3.29
CA ASP A 37 0.98 -5.68 -3.99
C ASP A 37 1.96 -5.21 -5.08
N ALA A 38 2.70 -6.13 -5.68
CA ALA A 38 3.71 -5.80 -6.67
C ALA A 38 3.09 -5.17 -7.93
N GLU A 39 1.89 -5.62 -8.32
CA GLU A 39 1.23 -5.18 -9.55
C GLU A 39 0.69 -3.76 -9.40
N ASP A 40 -0.01 -3.45 -8.31
CA ASP A 40 -0.45 -2.08 -8.03
C ASP A 40 0.74 -1.17 -7.70
N GLY A 41 1.72 -1.67 -6.95
CA GLY A 41 2.96 -0.95 -6.65
C GLY A 41 3.72 -0.50 -7.89
N SER A 42 3.69 -1.28 -8.98
CA SER A 42 4.33 -0.91 -10.25
C SER A 42 3.71 0.35 -10.88
N GLN A 43 2.41 0.58 -10.71
CA GLN A 43 1.73 1.80 -11.16
C GLN A 43 2.20 3.05 -10.40
N HIS A 44 2.77 2.85 -9.23
CA HIS A 44 3.37 3.89 -8.39
C HIS A 44 4.91 3.96 -8.54
N SER A 45 5.47 3.24 -9.53
CA SER A 45 6.91 3.12 -9.77
C SER A 45 7.69 2.49 -8.61
N PHE A 46 7.04 1.63 -7.81
CA PHE A 46 7.69 0.94 -6.70
C PHE A 46 8.62 -0.18 -7.18
N ASP A 47 8.42 -0.68 -8.39
CA ASP A 47 9.31 -1.61 -9.09
C ASP A 47 10.75 -1.09 -9.21
N GLN A 48 10.98 0.23 -9.17
CA GLN A 48 12.31 0.84 -9.22
C GLN A 48 13.16 0.54 -7.98
N PHE A 49 12.56 0.27 -6.84
CA PHE A 49 13.26 0.01 -5.57
C PHE A 49 12.80 -1.27 -4.85
N ALA A 50 11.68 -1.84 -5.26
CA ALA A 50 11.12 -3.08 -4.73
C ALA A 50 10.52 -3.94 -5.87
N PRO A 51 11.35 -4.39 -6.84
CA PRO A 51 10.85 -5.15 -7.99
C PRO A 51 10.21 -6.46 -7.54
N ASP A 52 9.01 -6.75 -8.07
CA ASP A 52 8.22 -7.95 -7.78
C ASP A 52 7.90 -8.17 -6.28
N LYS A 53 7.90 -7.10 -5.49
CA LYS A 53 7.61 -7.15 -4.05
C LYS A 53 6.39 -6.32 -3.69
N CYS A 54 5.70 -6.76 -2.64
CA CYS A 54 4.75 -5.91 -1.95
C CYS A 54 5.49 -4.80 -1.20
N VAL A 55 4.85 -3.63 -1.06
CA VAL A 55 5.40 -2.51 -0.31
C VAL A 55 4.49 -2.16 0.86
N LEU A 56 5.00 -2.30 2.06
CA LEU A 56 4.36 -1.88 3.30
C LEU A 56 4.95 -0.55 3.73
N MET A 57 4.11 0.45 3.96
CA MET A 57 4.57 1.77 4.36
C MET A 57 3.72 2.41 5.45
N PHE A 58 4.39 3.24 6.26
CA PHE A 58 3.76 4.01 7.32
C PHE A 58 4.28 5.45 7.32
N MET A 59 3.43 6.36 7.80
CA MET A 59 3.82 7.71 8.20
C MET A 59 3.41 7.93 9.65
N ALA A 60 4.38 8.24 10.50
CA ALA A 60 4.14 8.70 11.85
C ALA A 60 4.23 10.22 11.88
N GLU A 61 3.19 10.89 12.36
CA GLU A 61 3.01 12.33 12.36
C GLU A 61 2.75 12.84 13.78
N GLY A 62 3.18 14.07 14.07
CA GLY A 62 2.92 14.73 15.33
C GLY A 62 4.08 15.59 15.81
N ASN A 63 4.15 15.85 17.11
CA ASN A 63 5.35 16.41 17.70
C ASN A 63 6.49 15.37 17.71
N GLU A 64 7.71 15.82 17.89
CA GLU A 64 8.91 14.98 17.80
C GLU A 64 8.85 13.72 18.67
N LEU A 65 8.33 13.83 19.89
CA LEU A 65 8.23 12.69 20.81
C LEU A 65 7.19 11.66 20.35
N ILE A 66 6.01 12.11 19.92
CA ILE A 66 4.93 11.22 19.47
C ILE A 66 5.30 10.55 18.16
N ALA A 67 5.74 11.34 17.17
CA ALA A 67 6.16 10.80 15.87
C ALA A 67 7.33 9.82 16.02
N GLY A 68 8.33 10.17 16.83
CA GLY A 68 9.49 9.32 17.12
C GLY A 68 9.12 8.02 17.83
N ALA A 69 8.29 8.07 18.88
CA ALA A 69 7.85 6.88 19.60
C ALA A 69 6.99 5.96 18.71
N THR A 70 6.08 6.54 17.91
CA THR A 70 5.25 5.78 16.97
C THR A 70 6.11 5.09 15.92
N ALA A 71 7.04 5.81 15.30
CA ALA A 71 7.94 5.24 14.29
C ALA A 71 8.83 4.12 14.86
N GLN A 72 9.41 4.32 16.04
CA GLN A 72 10.21 3.29 16.72
C GLN A 72 9.37 2.06 17.05
N GLY A 73 8.15 2.25 17.53
CA GLY A 73 7.24 1.13 17.84
C GLY A 73 6.87 0.32 16.60
N ILE A 74 6.52 1.00 15.49
CA ILE A 74 6.24 0.35 14.21
C ILE A 74 7.47 -0.42 13.72
N ALA A 75 8.66 0.19 13.75
CA ALA A 75 9.90 -0.47 13.35
C ALA A 75 10.21 -1.71 14.22
N ALA A 76 9.91 -1.65 15.52
CA ALA A 76 10.06 -2.79 16.43
C ALA A 76 9.09 -3.94 16.10
N VAL A 77 7.85 -3.62 15.70
CA VAL A 77 6.89 -4.63 15.23
C VAL A 77 7.40 -5.29 13.95
N VAL A 78 7.75 -4.50 12.93
CA VAL A 78 8.25 -5.04 11.65
C VAL A 78 9.55 -5.81 11.83
N GLY A 79 10.43 -5.38 12.74
CA GLY A 79 11.70 -6.05 13.05
C GLY A 79 11.57 -7.48 13.60
N LYS A 80 10.36 -7.92 13.98
CA LYS A 80 10.07 -9.32 14.33
C LYS A 80 10.04 -10.25 13.10
N TYR A 81 9.96 -9.68 11.89
CA TYR A 81 9.80 -10.39 10.63
C TYR A 81 11.04 -10.23 9.76
N ALA A 82 11.86 -11.28 9.71
CA ALA A 82 13.12 -11.28 8.96
C ALA A 82 12.96 -11.16 7.44
N GLU A 83 11.74 -11.43 6.95
CA GLU A 83 11.38 -11.38 5.53
C GLU A 83 11.19 -9.93 5.02
N CYS A 84 11.10 -8.96 5.93
CA CYS A 84 10.91 -7.56 5.57
C CYS A 84 12.24 -6.86 5.30
N THR A 85 12.43 -6.37 4.08
CA THR A 85 13.61 -5.60 3.68
C THR A 85 13.33 -4.10 3.80
N PRO A 86 14.09 -3.33 4.60
CA PRO A 86 13.88 -1.90 4.73
C PRO A 86 14.03 -1.14 3.40
N ILE A 87 13.17 -0.15 3.19
CA ILE A 87 13.23 0.83 2.10
C ILE A 87 13.54 2.20 2.71
N ASP A 88 14.36 3.02 2.03
CA ASP A 88 14.65 4.38 2.49
C ASP A 88 13.36 5.22 2.57
N GLY A 89 13.06 5.71 3.77
CA GLY A 89 11.88 6.53 4.02
C GLY A 89 11.78 7.78 3.14
N LYS A 90 12.91 8.31 2.66
CA LYS A 90 12.93 9.45 1.72
C LYS A 90 12.29 9.14 0.37
N ILE A 91 12.36 7.90 -0.08
CA ILE A 91 11.69 7.45 -1.32
C ILE A 91 10.17 7.59 -1.12
N ILE A 92 9.68 7.13 0.03
CA ILE A 92 8.24 7.18 0.35
C ILE A 92 7.77 8.62 0.63
N GLU A 93 8.59 9.43 1.29
CA GLU A 93 8.31 10.86 1.46
C GLU A 93 8.15 11.58 0.12
N ASN A 94 9.07 11.34 -0.81
CA ASN A 94 8.99 11.90 -2.17
C ASN A 94 7.73 11.43 -2.91
N TRP A 95 7.41 10.14 -2.82
CA TRP A 95 6.19 9.60 -3.42
C TRP A 95 4.95 10.23 -2.81
N PHE A 96 4.86 10.32 -1.49
CA PHE A 96 3.73 10.92 -0.76
C PHE A 96 3.53 12.39 -1.13
N ASN A 97 4.60 13.17 -1.21
CA ASN A 97 4.56 14.57 -1.60
C ASN A 97 4.07 14.77 -3.05
N ASN A 98 4.19 13.76 -3.89
CA ASN A 98 3.73 13.76 -5.28
C ASN A 98 2.33 13.18 -5.49
N LEU A 99 1.63 12.74 -4.43
CA LEU A 99 0.25 12.23 -4.52
C LEU A 99 -0.79 13.32 -4.84
N ASN A 100 -0.44 14.60 -4.70
CA ASN A 100 -1.38 15.70 -4.90
C ASN A 100 -1.86 15.79 -6.35
N TRP A 101 -3.14 15.61 -6.54
CA TRP A 101 -3.86 15.76 -7.81
C TRP A 101 -4.13 17.24 -8.09
N GLY A 102 -3.16 17.93 -8.69
CA GLY A 102 -3.37 19.28 -9.20
C GLY A 102 -4.02 19.25 -10.59
N PRO A 103 -4.52 20.41 -11.08
CA PRO A 103 -5.14 20.52 -12.41
C PRO A 103 -4.27 19.98 -13.54
N GLU A 104 -2.97 20.14 -13.45
CA GLU A 104 -2.01 19.67 -14.45
C GLU A 104 -1.94 18.14 -14.53
N LYS A 105 -1.88 17.45 -13.38
CA LYS A 105 -1.92 15.99 -13.34
C LYS A 105 -3.22 15.43 -13.87
N ILE A 106 -4.34 16.05 -13.51
CA ILE A 106 -5.66 15.66 -14.03
C ILE A 106 -5.72 15.82 -15.55
N ALA A 107 -5.15 16.89 -16.09
CA ALA A 107 -5.09 17.11 -17.54
C ALA A 107 -4.22 16.06 -18.24
N GLN A 108 -3.06 15.73 -17.67
CA GLN A 108 -2.15 14.69 -18.18
C GLN A 108 -2.81 13.32 -18.18
N GLU A 109 -3.49 12.95 -17.10
CA GLU A 109 -4.21 11.67 -17.00
C GLU A 109 -5.33 11.58 -18.04
N ARG A 110 -6.14 12.63 -18.18
CA ARG A 110 -7.18 12.68 -19.21
C ARG A 110 -6.63 12.51 -20.62
N GLU A 111 -5.49 13.11 -20.90
CA GLU A 111 -4.82 12.96 -22.20
C GLU A 111 -4.29 11.54 -22.39
N LEU A 112 -3.71 10.94 -21.35
CA LEU A 112 -3.27 9.56 -21.37
C LEU A 112 -4.44 8.60 -21.65
N ILE A 113 -5.57 8.75 -20.94
CA ILE A 113 -6.79 7.97 -21.17
C ILE A 113 -7.28 8.09 -22.61
N ARG A 114 -7.31 9.32 -23.16
CA ARG A 114 -7.72 9.54 -24.56
C ARG A 114 -6.79 8.85 -25.54
N LYS A 115 -5.49 8.88 -25.27
CA LYS A 115 -4.46 8.31 -26.15
C LYS A 115 -4.43 6.79 -26.09
N THR A 116 -4.53 6.22 -24.90
CA THR A 116 -4.42 4.77 -24.67
C THR A 116 -5.75 4.05 -24.76
N GLN A 117 -6.87 4.77 -24.56
CA GLN A 117 -8.22 4.22 -24.42
C GLN A 117 -8.34 3.26 -23.21
N HIS A 118 -7.42 3.37 -22.26
CA HIS A 118 -7.44 2.61 -21.00
C HIS A 118 -8.00 3.47 -19.87
N LEU A 119 -8.84 2.89 -19.05
CA LEU A 119 -9.43 3.50 -17.86
C LEU A 119 -9.12 2.64 -16.64
N ALA A 120 -8.56 3.26 -15.61
CA ALA A 120 -8.45 2.61 -14.30
C ALA A 120 -9.83 2.60 -13.63
N TYR A 121 -10.19 1.43 -13.08
CA TYR A 121 -11.38 1.26 -12.25
C TYR A 121 -10.97 0.66 -10.92
N THR A 122 -11.45 1.23 -9.82
CA THR A 122 -11.20 0.73 -8.48
C THR A 122 -12.51 0.31 -7.82
N THR A 123 -12.46 -0.80 -7.10
CA THR A 123 -13.53 -1.21 -6.18
C THR A 123 -12.94 -1.37 -4.80
N GLU A 124 -13.70 -1.08 -3.78
CA GLU A 124 -13.25 -1.08 -2.41
C GLU A 124 -14.09 -2.05 -1.58
N VAL A 125 -13.42 -2.87 -0.79
CA VAL A 125 -14.03 -3.82 0.12
C VAL A 125 -13.35 -3.75 1.48
N SER A 126 -14.13 -3.87 2.54
CA SER A 126 -13.60 -3.91 3.91
C SER A 126 -13.77 -5.30 4.51
N GLY A 127 -12.81 -5.71 5.31
CA GLY A 127 -12.87 -6.98 6.01
C GLY A 127 -12.15 -6.94 7.35
N ASN A 128 -12.55 -7.83 8.26
CA ASN A 128 -11.80 -8.07 9.48
C ASN A 128 -10.45 -8.72 9.15
N TRP A 129 -9.50 -8.62 10.07
CA TRP A 129 -8.14 -9.17 9.89
C TRP A 129 -8.09 -10.68 9.62
N ASP A 130 -9.10 -11.43 10.04
CA ASP A 130 -9.18 -12.89 9.84
C ASP A 130 -9.67 -13.29 8.44
N CYS A 131 -10.27 -12.36 7.69
CA CYS A 131 -10.83 -12.64 6.38
C CYS A 131 -10.26 -11.79 5.23
N ILE A 132 -9.62 -10.64 5.51
CA ILE A 132 -9.22 -9.70 4.46
C ILE A 132 -8.26 -10.33 3.44
N ASN A 133 -7.28 -11.12 3.86
CA ASN A 133 -6.39 -11.79 2.92
C ASN A 133 -7.14 -12.77 1.99
N THR A 134 -8.08 -13.51 2.56
CA THR A 134 -8.93 -14.43 1.79
C THR A 134 -9.82 -13.67 0.80
N ILE A 135 -10.35 -12.51 1.19
CA ILE A 135 -11.14 -11.65 0.31
C ILE A 135 -10.26 -11.17 -0.85
N TYR A 136 -9.08 -10.64 -0.57
CA TYR A 136 -8.13 -10.16 -1.55
C TYR A 136 -7.78 -11.25 -2.57
N GLU A 137 -7.30 -12.40 -2.12
CA GLU A 137 -6.91 -13.52 -3.00
C GLU A 137 -8.08 -14.02 -3.88
N LYS A 138 -9.26 -14.20 -3.26
CA LYS A 138 -10.43 -14.68 -3.98
C LYS A 138 -10.97 -13.66 -4.97
N ALA A 139 -10.93 -12.37 -4.66
CA ALA A 139 -11.36 -11.31 -5.56
C ALA A 139 -10.50 -11.29 -6.83
N LEU A 140 -9.17 -11.26 -6.68
CA LEU A 140 -8.26 -11.27 -7.83
C LEU A 140 -8.40 -12.55 -8.65
N LYS A 141 -8.46 -13.70 -7.97
CA LYS A 141 -8.66 -15.00 -8.65
C LYS A 141 -9.97 -15.00 -9.45
N ARG A 142 -11.07 -14.54 -8.84
CA ARG A 142 -12.39 -14.54 -9.47
C ARG A 142 -12.43 -13.63 -10.69
N ILE A 143 -11.82 -12.44 -10.60
CA ILE A 143 -11.75 -11.54 -11.76
C ILE A 143 -10.99 -12.20 -12.90
N ARG A 144 -9.84 -12.81 -12.65
CA ARG A 144 -9.07 -13.52 -13.69
C ARG A 144 -9.82 -14.69 -14.31
N GLU A 145 -10.60 -15.43 -13.53
CA GLU A 145 -11.40 -16.58 -14.01
C GLU A 145 -12.62 -16.13 -14.84
N ASP A 146 -13.33 -15.10 -14.40
CA ASP A 146 -14.55 -14.62 -15.07
C ASP A 146 -14.26 -13.84 -16.36
N TYR A 147 -13.04 -13.28 -16.48
CA TYR A 147 -12.63 -12.45 -17.61
C TYR A 147 -11.35 -12.97 -18.28
N PRO A 148 -11.30 -14.24 -18.72
CA PRO A 148 -10.10 -14.83 -19.32
C PRO A 148 -9.70 -14.18 -20.65
N HIS A 149 -10.57 -13.37 -21.25
CA HIS A 149 -10.33 -12.63 -22.50
C HIS A 149 -9.92 -11.18 -22.28
N MET A 150 -9.59 -10.79 -21.03
CA MET A 150 -9.04 -9.47 -20.75
C MET A 150 -7.54 -9.45 -21.07
N ASP A 151 -7.17 -9.84 -22.30
CA ASP A 151 -5.81 -9.64 -22.84
C ASP A 151 -5.41 -8.16 -22.83
N ASP A 152 -6.42 -7.26 -22.78
CA ASP A 152 -6.27 -5.82 -22.65
C ASP A 152 -6.18 -5.35 -21.19
N LEU A 153 -6.28 -6.24 -20.20
CA LEU A 153 -6.11 -5.86 -18.79
C LEU A 153 -4.63 -5.59 -18.53
N THR A 154 -4.29 -4.33 -18.45
CA THR A 154 -2.90 -3.90 -18.25
C THR A 154 -2.44 -4.04 -16.81
N MET A 155 -3.37 -4.19 -15.86
CA MET A 155 -3.07 -4.35 -14.44
C MET A 155 -4.28 -4.90 -13.68
N LEU A 156 -4.04 -5.83 -12.76
CA LEU A 156 -5.00 -6.29 -11.77
C LEU A 156 -4.28 -6.50 -10.44
N GLY A 157 -4.09 -5.45 -9.71
CA GLY A 157 -3.47 -5.46 -8.39
C GLY A 157 -4.39 -4.90 -7.31
N GLY A 158 -3.90 -4.85 -6.10
CA GLY A 158 -4.63 -4.31 -4.97
C GLY A 158 -3.75 -3.72 -3.88
N HIS A 159 -4.35 -2.80 -3.14
CA HIS A 159 -3.72 -2.24 -1.96
C HIS A 159 -4.70 -2.10 -0.80
N SER A 160 -4.15 -2.03 0.40
CA SER A 160 -4.86 -1.61 1.61
C SER A 160 -4.40 -0.21 1.98
N SER A 161 -5.35 0.68 2.29
CA SER A 161 -5.04 2.08 2.61
C SER A 161 -5.72 2.63 3.87
N HIS A 162 -6.66 1.91 4.45
CA HIS A 162 -7.38 2.30 5.66
C HIS A 162 -7.38 1.16 6.67
N SER A 163 -6.47 1.25 7.64
CA SER A 163 -6.27 0.20 8.63
C SER A 163 -6.77 0.61 10.00
N TYR A 164 -7.46 -0.31 10.68
CA TYR A 164 -8.08 -0.14 11.99
C TYR A 164 -7.68 -1.30 12.91
N GLN A 165 -8.07 -1.22 14.18
CA GLN A 165 -7.83 -2.34 15.12
C GLN A 165 -8.56 -3.63 14.72
N THR A 166 -9.71 -3.50 14.06
CA THR A 166 -10.60 -4.63 13.74
C THR A 166 -10.41 -5.17 12.33
N GLY A 167 -9.80 -4.42 11.43
CA GLY A 167 -9.66 -4.80 10.02
C GLY A 167 -9.13 -3.68 9.15
N THR A 168 -9.23 -3.87 7.83
CA THR A 168 -8.76 -2.91 6.82
C THR A 168 -9.61 -2.97 5.55
N ASN A 169 -9.43 -2.02 4.68
CA ASN A 169 -9.86 -2.02 3.30
C ASN A 169 -8.72 -1.65 2.37
#